data_87e2bc67d84035e0887a2e693eb24585
#
_entry.id   87e2bc67d84035e0887a2e693eb24585
#
_cell.length_a   1.000
_cell.length_b   1.000
_cell.length_c   1.000
_cell.angle_alpha   90.00
_cell.angle_beta   90.00
_cell.angle_gamma   90.00
#
_symmetry.space_group_name_H-M   'P 1'
#
loop_
_entity.id
_entity.type
_entity.pdbx_description
1 polymer ?
#
loop_
_entity_poly.entity_id
_entity_poly.type
_entity_poly.pdbx_seq_one_letter_code
_entity_poly.pdbx_strand_id
1 'polypeptide(L)'
;MAVEPKTKQDRDKMSEGLQRLAEEDPTFRCFTNEETGQLIIAGMGELHLEIICDRLKREFKVECTSGAPQIAYRETITKAAEGEGKFIRQSGGRGQYGHACVKVEPSEKGKGIEIVNEIVGGSIPKEFIPAVIDGVEEACRSGVYAGYQVIDMKVEIVDGSFHEVDSNELAFKMAGIFALKDAFKKANPVLLEPIMKVEATTPIEYQGDI
;
A
#
# COMPACT_ATOMS: atom_id res chain seq x y z
N MET A 1 -17.62 -9.45 -5.96
CA MET A 1 -17.64 -8.47 -7.08
C MET A 1 -17.33 -7.11 -6.51
N ALA A 2 -16.46 -6.32 -7.16
CA ALA A 2 -16.26 -4.91 -6.80
C ALA A 2 -17.29 -4.04 -7.49
N VAL A 3 -17.77 -2.99 -6.80
CA VAL A 3 -18.72 -2.02 -7.35
C VAL A 3 -18.23 -0.59 -7.12
N GLU A 4 -18.32 0.23 -8.16
CA GLU A 4 -17.84 1.62 -8.12
C GLU A 4 -18.94 2.56 -8.65
N PRO A 5 -19.23 3.66 -7.94
CA PRO A 5 -20.19 4.65 -8.41
C PRO A 5 -19.63 5.43 -9.58
N LYS A 6 -20.42 5.72 -10.60
CA LYS A 6 -19.99 6.53 -11.74
C LYS A 6 -19.76 7.99 -11.39
N THR A 7 -20.48 8.53 -10.41
CA THR A 7 -20.35 9.92 -9.96
C THR A 7 -20.14 10.02 -8.45
N LYS A 8 -19.59 11.17 -8.00
CA LYS A 8 -19.45 11.43 -6.55
C LYS A 8 -20.80 11.49 -5.83
N GLN A 9 -21.84 11.95 -6.49
CA GLN A 9 -23.20 12.04 -5.92
C GLN A 9 -23.82 10.63 -5.74
N ASP A 10 -23.45 9.68 -6.58
CA ASP A 10 -23.94 8.31 -6.50
C ASP A 10 -23.29 7.54 -5.33
N ARG A 11 -22.15 8.00 -4.80
CA ARG A 11 -21.42 7.31 -3.73
C ARG A 11 -22.26 7.16 -2.46
N ASP A 12 -22.83 8.26 -1.99
CA ASP A 12 -23.62 8.26 -0.75
C ASP A 12 -24.92 7.47 -0.91
N LYS A 13 -25.59 7.66 -2.05
CA LYS A 13 -26.79 6.91 -2.41
C LYS A 13 -26.51 5.41 -2.57
N MET A 14 -25.35 5.06 -3.14
CA MET A 14 -24.94 3.66 -3.29
C MET A 14 -24.73 3.00 -1.93
N SER A 15 -24.06 3.66 -1.00
CA SER A 15 -23.85 3.14 0.35
C SER A 15 -25.16 2.92 1.07
N GLU A 16 -26.07 3.89 1.02
CA GLU A 16 -27.42 3.76 1.61
C GLU A 16 -28.22 2.64 0.94
N GLY A 17 -28.22 2.57 -0.39
CA GLY A 17 -28.93 1.54 -1.13
C GLY A 17 -28.42 0.14 -0.84
N LEU A 18 -27.10 -0.07 -0.81
CA LEU A 18 -26.49 -1.35 -0.47
C LEU A 18 -26.78 -1.77 0.97
N GLN A 19 -26.79 -0.84 1.92
CA GLN A 19 -27.11 -1.14 3.31
C GLN A 19 -28.59 -1.60 3.43
N ARG A 20 -29.53 -0.93 2.79
CA ARG A 20 -30.95 -1.35 2.78
C ARG A 20 -31.14 -2.71 2.13
N LEU A 21 -30.45 -2.98 1.01
CA LEU A 21 -30.51 -4.30 0.36
C LEU A 21 -29.92 -5.40 1.25
N ALA A 22 -28.87 -5.10 2.04
CA ALA A 22 -28.32 -6.05 3.00
C ALA A 22 -29.22 -6.30 4.21
N GLU A 23 -30.08 -5.35 4.59
CA GLU A 23 -31.10 -5.54 5.63
C GLU A 23 -32.26 -6.44 5.14
N GLU A 24 -32.60 -6.36 3.83
CA GLU A 24 -33.63 -7.19 3.22
C GLU A 24 -33.16 -8.62 2.95
N ASP A 25 -31.90 -8.82 2.62
CA ASP A 25 -31.34 -10.11 2.22
C ASP A 25 -30.11 -10.49 3.09
N PRO A 26 -30.27 -11.40 4.04
CA PRO A 26 -29.19 -11.84 4.93
C PRO A 26 -28.07 -12.61 4.22
N THR A 27 -28.29 -13.04 2.97
CA THR A 27 -27.24 -13.71 2.16
C THR A 27 -26.38 -12.74 1.39
N PHE A 28 -26.79 -11.47 1.31
CA PHE A 28 -26.06 -10.39 0.70
C PHE A 28 -25.20 -9.65 1.74
N ARG A 29 -23.96 -9.35 1.38
CA ARG A 29 -23.03 -8.58 2.20
C ARG A 29 -22.35 -7.51 1.36
N CYS A 30 -22.11 -6.35 1.97
CA CYS A 30 -21.29 -5.30 1.39
C CYS A 30 -20.25 -4.82 2.41
N PHE A 31 -19.01 -4.61 1.98
CA PHE A 31 -17.93 -4.12 2.82
C PHE A 31 -16.88 -3.42 1.97
N THR A 32 -16.14 -2.51 2.59
CA THR A 32 -14.99 -1.88 1.94
C THR A 32 -13.75 -2.73 2.19
N ASN A 33 -13.02 -3.07 1.12
CA ASN A 33 -11.72 -3.69 1.26
C ASN A 33 -10.73 -2.62 1.74
N GLU A 34 -10.17 -2.80 2.93
CA GLU A 34 -9.27 -1.82 3.57
C GLU A 34 -7.97 -1.62 2.80
N GLU A 35 -7.51 -2.64 2.07
CA GLU A 35 -6.26 -2.58 1.31
C GLU A 35 -6.41 -1.88 -0.04
N THR A 36 -7.48 -2.16 -0.78
CA THR A 36 -7.72 -1.60 -2.11
C THR A 36 -8.64 -0.37 -2.10
N GLY A 37 -9.34 -0.14 -0.98
CA GLY A 37 -10.35 0.91 -0.86
C GLY A 37 -11.61 0.64 -1.69
N GLN A 38 -11.71 -0.51 -2.36
CA GLN A 38 -12.87 -0.86 -3.18
C GLN A 38 -14.04 -1.31 -2.32
N LEU A 39 -15.24 -0.93 -2.73
CA LEU A 39 -16.47 -1.46 -2.17
C LEU A 39 -16.77 -2.83 -2.82
N ILE A 40 -16.81 -3.86 -1.98
CA ILE A 40 -17.03 -5.25 -2.39
C ILE A 40 -18.44 -5.67 -2.01
N ILE A 41 -19.12 -6.31 -2.93
CA ILE A 41 -20.39 -7.01 -2.69
C ILE A 41 -20.15 -8.51 -2.79
N ALA A 42 -20.78 -9.25 -1.88
CA ALA A 42 -20.73 -10.71 -1.81
C ALA A 42 -22.14 -11.28 -1.65
N GLY A 43 -22.40 -12.43 -2.25
CA GLY A 43 -23.72 -13.07 -2.26
C GLY A 43 -23.63 -14.51 -2.75
N MET A 44 -24.78 -15.11 -3.05
CA MET A 44 -24.92 -16.52 -3.38
C MET A 44 -24.42 -16.90 -4.79
N GLY A 45 -24.07 -15.94 -5.63
CA GLY A 45 -23.57 -16.19 -6.97
C GLY A 45 -23.63 -14.93 -7.85
N GLU A 46 -23.13 -15.05 -9.07
CA GLU A 46 -23.01 -13.94 -10.02
C GLU A 46 -24.39 -13.33 -10.36
N LEU A 47 -25.37 -14.15 -10.68
CA LEU A 47 -26.74 -13.68 -10.99
C LEU A 47 -27.34 -12.91 -9.81
N HIS A 48 -27.13 -13.37 -8.58
CA HIS A 48 -27.61 -12.67 -7.39
C HIS A 48 -27.01 -11.26 -7.31
N LEU A 49 -25.71 -11.13 -7.51
CA LEU A 49 -25.01 -9.85 -7.46
C LEU A 49 -25.38 -8.92 -8.62
N GLU A 50 -25.65 -9.47 -9.80
CA GLU A 50 -26.20 -8.71 -10.94
C GLU A 50 -27.59 -8.14 -10.64
N ILE A 51 -28.48 -8.93 -10.02
CA ILE A 51 -29.79 -8.48 -9.57
C ILE A 51 -29.67 -7.34 -8.56
N ILE A 52 -28.74 -7.44 -7.60
CA ILE A 52 -28.49 -6.38 -6.63
C ILE A 52 -28.04 -5.08 -7.35
N CYS A 53 -27.16 -5.16 -8.32
CA CYS A 53 -26.71 -4.01 -9.12
C CYS A 53 -27.88 -3.40 -9.94
N ASP A 54 -28.74 -4.24 -10.50
CA ASP A 54 -29.93 -3.77 -11.23
C ASP A 54 -30.94 -3.10 -10.29
N ARG A 55 -31.16 -3.64 -9.08
CA ARG A 55 -31.99 -3.03 -8.03
C ARG A 55 -31.45 -1.67 -7.60
N LEU A 56 -30.12 -1.52 -7.40
CA LEU A 56 -29.50 -0.23 -7.11
C LEU A 56 -29.85 0.81 -8.19
N LYS A 57 -29.77 0.42 -9.46
CA LYS A 57 -30.10 1.31 -10.58
C LYS A 57 -31.58 1.66 -10.63
N ARG A 58 -32.49 0.68 -10.46
CA ARG A 58 -33.95 0.89 -10.60
C ARG A 58 -34.57 1.59 -9.40
N GLU A 59 -34.22 1.15 -8.18
CA GLU A 59 -34.87 1.60 -6.94
C GLU A 59 -34.18 2.86 -6.39
N PHE A 60 -32.85 2.88 -6.37
CA PHE A 60 -32.08 3.97 -5.77
C PHE A 60 -31.55 5.00 -6.79
N LYS A 61 -31.77 4.76 -8.10
CA LYS A 61 -31.29 5.63 -9.19
C LYS A 61 -29.78 5.85 -9.14
N VAL A 62 -29.02 4.83 -8.78
CA VAL A 62 -27.56 4.83 -8.69
C VAL A 62 -26.99 4.12 -9.91
N GLU A 63 -26.11 4.79 -10.65
CA GLU A 63 -25.33 4.15 -11.68
C GLU A 63 -23.99 3.70 -11.13
N CYS A 64 -23.72 2.40 -11.21
CA CYS A 64 -22.46 1.79 -10.81
C CYS A 64 -21.86 0.95 -11.93
N THR A 65 -20.56 0.80 -11.90
CA THR A 65 -19.82 -0.21 -12.66
C THR A 65 -19.47 -1.35 -11.73
N SER A 66 -19.51 -2.57 -12.23
CA SER A 66 -19.16 -3.78 -11.49
C SER A 66 -18.05 -4.54 -12.20
N GLY A 67 -17.18 -5.21 -11.45
CA GLY A 67 -16.07 -5.97 -12.00
C GLY A 67 -15.43 -6.90 -10.98
N ALA A 68 -14.33 -7.55 -11.40
CA ALA A 68 -13.51 -8.34 -10.49
C ALA A 68 -12.85 -7.42 -9.44
N PRO A 69 -12.76 -7.86 -8.17
CA PRO A 69 -11.98 -7.14 -7.17
C PRO A 69 -10.52 -7.00 -7.58
N GLN A 70 -9.90 -5.88 -7.22
CA GLN A 70 -8.47 -5.69 -7.41
C GLN A 70 -7.69 -6.62 -6.49
N ILE A 71 -6.59 -7.14 -6.99
CA ILE A 71 -5.66 -7.94 -6.20
C ILE A 71 -4.81 -6.99 -5.35
N ALA A 72 -4.75 -7.24 -4.04
CA ALA A 72 -3.89 -6.49 -3.12
C ALA A 72 -2.45 -7.01 -3.20
N TYR A 73 -1.72 -6.53 -4.19
CA TYR A 73 -0.29 -6.82 -4.31
C TYR A 73 0.52 -6.21 -3.18
N ARG A 74 1.68 -6.81 -2.90
CA ARG A 74 2.71 -6.27 -2.02
C ARG A 74 4.06 -6.28 -2.73
N GLU A 75 4.99 -5.47 -2.24
CA GLU A 75 6.36 -5.45 -2.72
C GLU A 75 7.30 -6.00 -1.66
N THR A 76 8.34 -6.69 -2.08
CA THR A 76 9.45 -7.08 -1.21
C THR A 76 10.73 -7.21 -2.01
N ILE A 77 11.84 -7.51 -1.34
CA ILE A 77 13.15 -7.71 -1.94
C ILE A 77 13.66 -9.12 -1.70
N THR A 78 14.56 -9.59 -2.54
CA THR A 78 15.15 -10.94 -2.43
C THR A 78 16.63 -10.94 -2.12
N LYS A 79 17.30 -9.77 -2.16
CA LYS A 79 18.73 -9.61 -1.89
C LYS A 79 18.95 -8.41 -0.98
N ALA A 80 20.04 -8.48 -0.20
CA ALA A 80 20.56 -7.29 0.49
C ALA A 80 21.19 -6.32 -0.51
N ALA A 81 21.01 -5.04 -0.29
CA ALA A 81 21.62 -3.98 -1.10
C ALA A 81 21.78 -2.68 -0.30
N GLU A 82 22.67 -1.84 -0.76
CA GLU A 82 22.88 -0.51 -0.22
C GLU A 82 22.44 0.56 -1.21
N GLY A 83 21.86 1.63 -0.68
CA GLY A 83 21.42 2.75 -1.46
C GLY A 83 21.78 4.08 -0.85
N GLU A 84 21.99 5.04 -1.70
CA GLU A 84 22.34 6.41 -1.35
C GLU A 84 21.27 7.36 -1.86
N GLY A 85 20.85 8.30 -1.01
CA GLY A 85 19.90 9.33 -1.36
C GLY A 85 20.43 10.71 -1.01
N LYS A 86 20.52 11.58 -2.01
CA LYS A 86 20.88 12.99 -1.84
C LYS A 86 19.73 13.87 -2.30
N PHE A 87 19.33 14.79 -1.44
CA PHE A 87 18.42 15.85 -1.78
C PHE A 87 19.13 17.19 -1.65
N ILE A 88 19.41 17.80 -2.79
CA ILE A 88 20.09 19.10 -2.86
C ILE A 88 19.22 20.03 -3.68
N ARG A 89 18.78 21.12 -3.07
CA ARG A 89 18.00 22.16 -3.76
C ARG A 89 18.54 23.53 -3.38
N GLN A 90 18.88 24.33 -4.37
CA GLN A 90 19.35 25.69 -4.21
C GLN A 90 18.47 26.62 -5.05
N SER A 91 17.70 27.47 -4.40
CA SER A 91 16.80 28.42 -5.07
C SER A 91 16.93 29.79 -4.39
N GLY A 92 17.90 30.58 -4.85
CA GLY A 92 17.99 32.02 -4.55
C GLY A 92 17.89 32.46 -3.08
N GLY A 93 18.48 31.69 -2.14
CA GLY A 93 18.43 31.95 -0.71
C GLY A 93 19.06 30.79 0.08
N ARG A 94 18.49 30.46 1.27
CA ARG A 94 18.91 29.30 2.06
C ARG A 94 18.64 28.02 1.27
N GLY A 95 19.67 27.20 1.05
CA GLY A 95 19.57 25.93 0.36
C GLY A 95 18.86 24.85 1.17
N GLN A 96 18.66 23.70 0.56
CA GLN A 96 18.19 22.48 1.23
C GLN A 96 19.18 21.36 0.95
N TYR A 97 19.69 20.72 1.98
CA TYR A 97 20.64 19.64 1.89
C TYR A 97 20.24 18.50 2.83
N GLY A 98 20.14 17.30 2.28
CA GLY A 98 19.99 16.05 3.01
C GLY A 98 20.69 14.93 2.28
N HIS A 99 21.42 14.09 3.01
CA HIS A 99 22.11 12.93 2.48
C HIS A 99 22.00 11.79 3.48
N ALA A 100 21.52 10.65 3.02
CA ALA A 100 21.39 9.43 3.81
C ALA A 100 21.80 8.21 2.99
N CYS A 101 22.43 7.25 3.66
CA CYS A 101 22.75 5.93 3.13
C CYS A 101 21.98 4.89 3.93
N VAL A 102 21.32 3.98 3.22
CA VAL A 102 20.57 2.89 3.83
C VAL A 102 21.03 1.56 3.28
N LYS A 103 20.96 0.53 4.12
CA LYS A 103 21.12 -0.86 3.74
C LYS A 103 19.79 -1.55 3.92
N VAL A 104 19.36 -2.33 2.93
CA VAL A 104 18.14 -3.11 2.97
C VAL A 104 18.45 -4.60 2.94
N GLU A 105 17.72 -5.37 3.71
CA GLU A 105 17.84 -6.83 3.77
C GLU A 105 16.44 -7.46 3.78
N PRO A 106 16.25 -8.62 3.08
CA PRO A 106 15.01 -9.38 3.20
C PRO A 106 14.81 -9.83 4.65
N SER A 107 13.59 -9.74 5.14
CA SER A 107 13.19 -10.25 6.46
C SER A 107 12.34 -11.51 6.35
N GLU A 108 12.04 -12.14 7.47
CA GLU A 108 11.15 -13.30 7.52
C GLU A 108 9.71 -12.90 7.18
N LYS A 109 8.99 -13.80 6.52
CA LYS A 109 7.59 -13.56 6.13
C LYS A 109 6.72 -13.22 7.34
N GLY A 110 5.98 -12.14 7.20
CA GLY A 110 5.05 -11.66 8.22
C GLY A 110 5.67 -10.76 9.30
N LYS A 111 6.96 -10.47 9.23
CA LYS A 111 7.62 -9.51 10.16
C LYS A 111 7.31 -8.05 9.85
N GLY A 112 6.87 -7.76 8.62
CA GLY A 112 6.65 -6.38 8.20
C GLY A 112 7.94 -5.62 7.95
N ILE A 113 7.94 -4.30 8.22
CA ILE A 113 9.09 -3.43 8.04
C ILE A 113 9.75 -3.15 9.39
N GLU A 114 11.05 -3.41 9.48
CA GLU A 114 11.89 -3.06 10.62
C GLU A 114 12.89 -1.99 10.19
N ILE A 115 12.93 -0.85 10.89
CA ILE A 115 13.88 0.23 10.59
C ILE A 115 14.80 0.40 11.79
N VAL A 116 16.11 0.29 11.55
CA VAL A 116 17.14 0.35 12.58
C VAL A 116 18.09 1.50 12.27
N ASN A 117 18.48 2.23 13.31
CA ASN A 117 19.48 3.28 13.20
C ASN A 117 20.85 2.72 13.60
N GLU A 118 21.76 2.59 12.64
CA GLU A 118 23.12 2.09 12.81
C GLU A 118 24.15 3.22 12.59
N ILE A 119 23.74 4.49 12.64
CA ILE A 119 24.65 5.63 12.43
C ILE A 119 25.67 5.70 13.55
N VAL A 120 26.93 5.69 13.18
CA VAL A 120 28.08 5.85 14.09
C VAL A 120 28.80 7.17 13.78
N GLY A 121 29.25 7.86 14.82
CA GLY A 121 30.10 9.06 14.67
C GLY A 121 29.36 10.36 14.34
N GLY A 122 28.02 10.37 14.31
CA GLY A 122 27.22 11.61 14.15
C GLY A 122 27.24 12.17 12.72
N SER A 123 27.39 11.31 11.71
CA SER A 123 27.34 11.71 10.29
C SER A 123 25.99 12.35 9.90
N ILE A 124 24.91 11.98 10.59
CA ILE A 124 23.63 12.71 10.57
C ILE A 124 23.34 13.20 12.00
N PRO A 125 23.05 14.48 12.22
CA PRO A 125 22.63 15.01 13.51
C PRO A 125 21.39 14.25 14.03
N LYS A 126 21.36 13.95 15.33
CA LYS A 126 20.29 13.16 15.96
C LYS A 126 18.89 13.71 15.71
N GLU A 127 18.75 15.01 15.57
CA GLU A 127 17.49 15.70 15.29
C GLU A 127 16.90 15.37 13.92
N PHE A 128 17.73 14.99 12.93
CA PHE A 128 17.27 14.67 11.56
C PHE A 128 17.04 13.16 11.32
N ILE A 129 17.50 12.30 12.23
CA ILE A 129 17.31 10.85 12.10
C ILE A 129 15.80 10.47 12.02
N PRO A 130 14.91 11.04 12.86
CA PRO A 130 13.48 10.77 12.74
C PRO A 130 12.91 11.13 11.36
N ALA A 131 13.38 12.22 10.75
CA ALA A 131 12.94 12.63 9.42
C ALA A 131 13.36 11.62 8.32
N VAL A 132 14.56 11.03 8.44
CA VAL A 132 14.99 9.94 7.53
C VAL A 132 14.10 8.72 7.69
N ILE A 133 13.80 8.32 8.94
CA ILE A 133 12.90 7.20 9.24
C ILE A 133 11.52 7.44 8.65
N ASP A 134 10.93 8.61 8.87
CA ASP A 134 9.64 9.00 8.30
C ASP A 134 9.64 8.90 6.77
N GLY A 135 10.72 9.33 6.12
CA GLY A 135 10.87 9.22 4.68
C GLY A 135 10.90 7.78 4.18
N VAL A 136 11.64 6.92 4.88
CA VAL A 136 11.70 5.48 4.58
C VAL A 136 10.33 4.83 4.77
N GLU A 137 9.64 5.11 5.88
CA GLU A 137 8.30 4.58 6.14
C GLU A 137 7.29 5.02 5.09
N GLU A 138 7.28 6.30 4.73
CA GLU A 138 6.38 6.83 3.70
C GLU A 138 6.62 6.16 2.35
N ALA A 139 7.89 5.96 1.96
CA ALA A 139 8.23 5.25 0.74
C ALA A 139 7.79 3.78 0.79
N CYS A 140 7.94 3.09 1.92
CA CYS A 140 7.44 1.72 2.09
C CYS A 140 5.91 1.63 1.98
N ARG A 141 5.18 2.59 2.54
CA ARG A 141 3.71 2.63 2.46
C ARG A 141 3.19 2.92 1.06
N SER A 142 3.84 3.85 0.36
CA SER A 142 3.44 4.26 -0.99
C SER A 142 3.88 3.31 -2.10
N GLY A 143 4.80 2.39 -1.76
CA GLY A 143 5.44 1.50 -2.73
C GLY A 143 6.62 2.14 -3.47
N VAL A 144 7.58 1.31 -3.81
CA VAL A 144 8.84 1.75 -4.40
C VAL A 144 9.01 1.27 -5.85
N TYR A 145 8.49 0.07 -6.15
CA TYR A 145 8.67 -0.58 -7.45
C TYR A 145 7.46 -0.41 -8.35
N ALA A 146 6.27 -0.78 -7.88
CA ALA A 146 5.03 -0.75 -8.65
C ALA A 146 3.90 0.03 -7.95
N GLY A 147 4.18 0.66 -6.82
CA GLY A 147 3.22 1.46 -6.07
C GLY A 147 2.40 0.66 -5.06
N TYR A 148 2.87 -0.53 -4.66
CA TYR A 148 2.25 -1.35 -3.64
C TYR A 148 3.07 -1.33 -2.35
N GLN A 149 2.41 -1.43 -1.22
CA GLN A 149 3.06 -1.42 0.07
C GLN A 149 4.18 -2.47 0.16
N VAL A 150 5.35 -2.04 0.61
CA VAL A 150 6.49 -2.91 0.88
C VAL A 150 6.29 -3.65 2.19
N ILE A 151 6.62 -4.94 2.22
CA ILE A 151 6.58 -5.80 3.42
C ILE A 151 7.84 -6.62 3.55
N ASP A 152 8.06 -7.16 4.77
CA ASP A 152 9.09 -8.18 5.08
C ASP A 152 10.50 -7.74 4.68
N MET A 153 10.90 -6.56 5.14
CA MET A 153 12.19 -5.96 4.87
C MET A 153 12.75 -5.27 6.11
N LYS A 154 14.04 -5.43 6.35
CA LYS A 154 14.81 -4.66 7.33
C LYS A 154 15.55 -3.54 6.61
N VAL A 155 15.49 -2.33 7.16
CA VAL A 155 16.19 -1.14 6.67
C VAL A 155 17.12 -0.64 7.77
N GLU A 156 18.40 -0.57 7.50
CA GLU A 156 19.41 -0.01 8.39
C GLU A 156 19.85 1.35 7.83
N ILE A 157 19.75 2.39 8.65
CA ILE A 157 20.31 3.71 8.30
C ILE A 157 21.76 3.69 8.75
N VAL A 158 22.69 3.65 7.81
CA VAL A 158 24.10 3.34 8.09
C VAL A 158 25.01 4.56 8.08
N ASP A 159 24.73 5.54 7.21
CA ASP A 159 25.59 6.71 7.06
C ASP A 159 24.80 7.89 6.44
N GLY A 160 25.46 9.02 6.34
CA GLY A 160 24.95 10.21 5.69
C GLY A 160 25.90 11.38 5.82
N SER A 161 25.44 12.56 5.47
CA SER A 161 26.17 13.80 5.72
C SER A 161 25.20 14.97 5.82
N PHE A 162 25.62 16.01 6.48
CA PHE A 162 24.83 17.22 6.68
C PHE A 162 25.63 18.47 6.32
N HIS A 163 24.91 19.56 6.12
CA HIS A 163 25.47 20.89 5.91
C HIS A 163 24.92 21.82 6.99
N GLU A 164 25.79 22.48 7.74
CA GLU A 164 25.40 23.26 8.93
C GLU A 164 24.30 24.32 8.67
N VAL A 165 24.28 24.88 7.46
CA VAL A 165 23.34 25.98 7.12
C VAL A 165 22.10 25.47 6.36
N ASP A 166 22.29 24.50 5.47
CA ASP A 166 21.26 24.11 4.49
C ASP A 166 20.51 22.83 4.86
N SER A 167 20.94 22.11 5.89
CA SER A 167 20.24 20.91 6.34
C SER A 167 18.94 21.23 7.07
N ASN A 168 17.90 20.48 6.77
CA ASN A 168 16.58 20.56 7.41
C ASN A 168 15.84 19.21 7.35
N GLU A 169 14.80 19.06 8.14
CA GLU A 169 14.00 17.83 8.25
C GLU A 169 13.46 17.39 6.90
N LEU A 170 12.89 18.30 6.11
CA LEU A 170 12.34 17.96 4.80
C LEU A 170 13.39 17.39 3.84
N ALA A 171 14.60 17.97 3.85
CA ALA A 171 15.69 17.49 3.01
C ALA A 171 16.13 16.07 3.42
N PHE A 172 16.20 15.78 4.72
CA PHE A 172 16.52 14.45 5.22
C PHE A 172 15.39 13.43 4.98
N LYS A 173 14.15 13.83 5.09
CA LYS A 173 13.00 13.00 4.70
C LYS A 173 13.09 12.59 3.23
N MET A 174 13.34 13.55 2.35
CA MET A 174 13.52 13.28 0.91
C MET A 174 14.77 12.42 0.63
N ALA A 175 15.87 12.65 1.36
CA ALA A 175 17.06 11.82 1.25
C ALA A 175 16.78 10.37 1.63
N GLY A 176 16.03 10.13 2.71
CA GLY A 176 15.57 8.79 3.12
C GLY A 176 14.74 8.10 2.04
N ILE A 177 13.79 8.81 1.43
CA ILE A 177 12.98 8.29 0.30
C ILE A 177 13.87 7.89 -0.88
N PHE A 178 14.83 8.73 -1.24
CA PHE A 178 15.71 8.46 -2.38
C PHE A 178 16.69 7.33 -2.10
N ALA A 179 17.26 7.27 -0.89
CA ALA A 179 18.14 6.20 -0.46
C ALA A 179 17.44 4.84 -0.52
N LEU A 180 16.22 4.77 0.02
CA LEU A 180 15.42 3.56 -0.06
C LEU A 180 15.12 3.16 -1.51
N LYS A 181 14.70 4.10 -2.36
CA LYS A 181 14.43 3.83 -3.78
C LYS A 181 15.64 3.31 -4.53
N ASP A 182 16.82 3.82 -4.23
CA ASP A 182 18.08 3.36 -4.85
C ASP A 182 18.46 1.95 -4.35
N ALA A 183 18.42 1.71 -3.03
CA ALA A 183 18.66 0.40 -2.44
C ALA A 183 17.68 -0.66 -2.97
N PHE A 184 16.39 -0.34 -3.00
CA PHE A 184 15.33 -1.25 -3.41
C PHE A 184 15.49 -1.73 -4.85
N LYS A 185 15.86 -0.82 -5.78
CA LYS A 185 16.15 -1.17 -7.17
C LYS A 185 17.28 -2.19 -7.31
N LYS A 186 18.31 -2.08 -6.46
CA LYS A 186 19.48 -2.96 -6.45
C LYS A 186 19.21 -4.29 -5.74
N ALA A 187 18.19 -4.33 -4.88
CA ALA A 187 17.85 -5.46 -4.03
C ALA A 187 17.01 -6.56 -4.71
N ASN A 188 16.87 -6.51 -6.03
CA ASN A 188 16.02 -7.43 -6.80
C ASN A 188 14.58 -7.46 -6.30
N PRO A 189 13.79 -6.38 -6.54
CA PRO A 189 12.41 -6.27 -6.09
C PRO A 189 11.50 -7.30 -6.77
N VAL A 190 10.51 -7.78 -6.01
CA VAL A 190 9.49 -8.72 -6.48
C VAL A 190 8.11 -8.29 -6.00
N LEU A 191 7.08 -8.58 -6.81
CA LEU A 191 5.69 -8.46 -6.41
C LEU A 191 5.20 -9.75 -5.78
N LEU A 192 4.43 -9.62 -4.72
CA LEU A 192 3.77 -10.70 -4.03
C LEU A 192 2.27 -10.62 -4.28
N GLU A 193 1.67 -11.77 -4.59
CA GLU A 193 0.23 -11.94 -4.70
C GLU A 193 -0.32 -12.54 -3.39
N PRO A 194 -1.56 -12.17 -2.98
CA PRO A 194 -2.17 -12.78 -1.80
C PRO A 194 -2.53 -14.24 -2.08
N ILE A 195 -2.17 -15.13 -1.16
CA ILE A 195 -2.65 -16.50 -1.15
C ILE A 195 -3.92 -16.55 -0.31
N MET A 196 -5.04 -16.92 -0.95
CA MET A 196 -6.36 -16.96 -0.32
C MET A 196 -6.70 -18.35 0.15
N LYS A 197 -7.33 -18.47 1.34
CA LYS A 197 -7.99 -19.71 1.74
C LYS A 197 -9.34 -19.80 1.03
N VAL A 198 -9.54 -20.86 0.28
CA VAL A 198 -10.82 -21.16 -0.37
C VAL A 198 -11.51 -22.29 0.38
N GLU A 199 -12.79 -22.10 0.69
CA GLU A 199 -13.66 -23.12 1.26
C GLU A 199 -14.84 -23.32 0.31
N ALA A 200 -14.94 -24.51 -0.28
CA ALA A 200 -16.02 -24.88 -1.17
C ALA A 200 -16.96 -25.85 -0.45
N THR A 201 -18.25 -25.51 -0.37
CA THR A 201 -19.29 -26.36 0.19
C THR A 201 -20.16 -26.87 -0.95
N THR A 202 -20.23 -28.20 -1.13
CA THR A 202 -20.99 -28.83 -2.19
C THR A 202 -21.75 -30.06 -1.68
N PRO A 203 -22.89 -30.44 -2.28
CA PRO A 203 -23.51 -31.75 -2.07
C PRO A 203 -22.56 -32.89 -2.43
N ILE A 204 -22.70 -34.02 -1.74
CA ILE A 204 -21.79 -35.18 -1.89
C ILE A 204 -21.74 -35.69 -3.34
N GLU A 205 -22.83 -35.62 -4.06
CA GLU A 205 -22.95 -36.04 -5.45
C GLU A 205 -22.05 -35.27 -6.44
N TYR A 206 -21.62 -34.05 -6.09
CA TYR A 206 -20.75 -33.19 -6.91
C TYR A 206 -19.32 -33.08 -6.37
N GLN A 207 -18.96 -33.87 -5.36
CA GLN A 207 -17.65 -33.79 -4.71
C GLN A 207 -16.49 -34.13 -5.67
N GLY A 208 -16.75 -34.94 -6.71
CA GLY A 208 -15.74 -35.32 -7.71
C GLY A 208 -15.51 -34.28 -8.79
N ASP A 209 -16.34 -33.24 -8.88
CA ASP A 209 -16.29 -32.22 -9.93
C ASP A 209 -15.61 -30.92 -9.44
N ILE A 210 -15.21 -30.86 -8.15
CA ILE A 210 -14.51 -29.75 -7.49
C ILE A 210 -13.05 -30.13 -7.25
#